data_e5b6f02a3d5dce6e67abcf34dc10257f
#
_entry.id   e5b6f02a3d5dce6e67abcf34dc10257f
#
_cell.length_a   1.000
_cell.length_b   1.000
_cell.length_c   1.000
_cell.angle_alpha   90.00
_cell.angle_beta   90.00
_cell.angle_gamma   90.00
#
_symmetry.space_group_name_H-M   'P 1'
#
loop_
_entity.id
_entity.type
_entity.pdbx_description
1 polymer ?
#
loop_
_entity_poly.entity_id
_entity_poly.type
_entity_poly.pdbx_seq_one_letter_code
_entity_poly.pdbx_strand_id
1 'polypeptide(L)'
;DCLLSRGLGDVYKRQAETLLESLQKGKKEGGGGSDQFFQTSAVNFLAACIYFFVNYEKEPYDINRKKLRAEMKWNQELKRNVPTGKVFNAVGEEVTPAYWLGKYSDMPHILSFLNEGYQTIFDVLQTDNEVAPLLAPFKTALANRALEQLEGMIGTLRVYTSRLATKESYWVFHKDGDDFDLKVSDPKNPSYLLIANDPEMENIIGALNALILNRLVTRVNTGQGKNLPTSIIVDELPTLYFHKIDRLIGTARSNKVSVTLGFQELPQLEADYGKTGMQKIITTVGNVVAGSARSKETLEWLSNDIFGKVVQMKKGVTIDRDKTSINLNENMDNLVPASKISDMSTGWICGQTARDFVKTRVGRRDSINIQESEEFKTSKFFCKTDFDMKEIVKEESEYLPLPKFYTFSSKEAR
;
A
#
# COMPACT_ATOMS: atom_id res chain seq x y z
N ASP A 1 19.48 16.99 15.60
CA ASP A 1 18.34 17.72 15.01
C ASP A 1 18.38 17.78 13.47
N CYS A 2 19.56 17.88 12.85
CA CYS A 2 19.69 17.92 11.39
C CYS A 2 19.39 16.57 10.68
N LEU A 3 19.48 15.43 11.40
CA LEU A 3 19.18 14.09 10.87
C LEU A 3 17.66 13.78 10.90
N LEU A 4 16.93 14.36 11.86
CA LEU A 4 15.46 14.23 11.96
C LEU A 4 14.75 15.05 10.88
N SER A 5 15.24 16.25 10.58
CA SER A 5 14.67 17.10 9.50
C SER A 5 14.85 16.48 8.10
N ARG A 6 16.00 15.82 7.83
CA ARG A 6 16.22 15.09 6.58
C ARG A 6 15.26 13.90 6.42
N GLY A 7 14.94 13.20 7.51
CA GLY A 7 14.00 12.07 7.47
C GLY A 7 12.55 12.48 7.23
N LEU A 8 12.13 13.66 7.68
CA LEU A 8 10.77 14.16 7.51
C LEU A 8 10.51 14.57 6.04
N GLY A 9 11.43 15.28 5.40
CA GLY A 9 11.31 15.63 3.98
C GLY A 9 11.17 14.40 3.07
N ASP A 10 11.87 13.30 3.38
CA ASP A 10 11.77 12.04 2.65
C ASP A 10 10.40 11.35 2.81
N VAL A 11 9.73 11.52 3.95
CA VAL A 11 8.38 10.95 4.17
C VAL A 11 7.36 11.64 3.27
N TYR A 12 7.34 12.95 3.22
CA TYR A 12 6.40 13.71 2.38
C TYR A 12 6.68 13.52 0.89
N LYS A 13 7.95 13.43 0.51
CA LYS A 13 8.33 13.10 -0.86
C LYS A 13 7.79 11.72 -1.27
N ARG A 14 7.90 10.70 -0.42
CA ARG A 14 7.33 9.37 -0.68
C ARG A 14 5.81 9.39 -0.79
N GLN A 15 5.12 10.21 0.00
CA GLN A 15 3.67 10.37 -0.11
C GLN A 15 3.28 11.00 -1.46
N ALA A 16 3.99 12.04 -1.85
CA ALA A 16 3.81 12.69 -3.14
C ALA A 16 4.11 11.76 -4.32
N GLU A 17 5.21 10.99 -4.24
CA GLU A 17 5.56 9.94 -5.22
C GLU A 17 4.43 8.92 -5.35
N THR A 18 3.97 8.34 -4.22
CA THR A 18 2.92 7.33 -4.22
C THR A 18 1.64 7.83 -4.87
N LEU A 19 1.23 9.05 -4.52
CA LEU A 19 0.01 9.63 -5.08
C LEU A 19 0.14 9.84 -6.59
N LEU A 20 1.24 10.43 -7.05
CA LEU A 20 1.46 10.70 -8.47
C LEU A 20 1.61 9.43 -9.29
N GLU A 21 2.37 8.44 -8.81
CA GLU A 21 2.52 7.15 -9.48
C GLU A 21 1.17 6.44 -9.59
N SER A 22 0.35 6.47 -8.53
CA SER A 22 -0.98 5.87 -8.54
C SER A 22 -1.94 6.57 -9.52
N LEU A 23 -1.86 7.89 -9.65
CA LEU A 23 -2.65 8.66 -10.61
C LEU A 23 -2.18 8.47 -12.07
N GLN A 24 -0.95 7.99 -12.27
CA GLN A 24 -0.36 7.70 -13.57
C GLN A 24 -0.51 6.23 -14.00
N LYS A 25 -1.12 5.40 -13.16
CA LYS A 25 -1.35 3.97 -13.43
C LYS A 25 -1.86 3.76 -14.88
N GLY A 26 -1.26 2.81 -15.58
CA GLY A 26 -1.61 2.49 -16.95
C GLY A 26 -0.91 3.34 -18.04
N LYS A 27 -0.11 4.34 -17.69
CA LYS A 27 0.79 4.99 -18.66
C LYS A 27 2.10 4.20 -18.74
N LYS A 28 2.41 3.69 -19.95
CA LYS A 28 3.66 2.97 -20.20
C LYS A 28 4.87 3.83 -19.82
N GLU A 29 5.84 3.25 -19.13
CA GLU A 29 7.20 3.79 -18.99
C GLU A 29 7.82 3.91 -20.39
N GLY A 30 7.68 5.06 -21.02
CA GLY A 30 8.17 5.32 -22.38
C GLY A 30 8.57 6.77 -22.59
N GLY A 31 8.61 7.55 -21.51
CA GLY A 31 9.03 8.94 -21.55
C GLY A 31 10.55 9.07 -21.60
N GLY A 32 11.07 9.89 -22.51
CA GLY A 32 12.48 10.29 -22.53
C GLY A 32 12.88 11.05 -21.25
N GLY A 33 14.17 11.38 -21.10
CA GLY A 33 14.70 12.05 -19.90
C GLY A 33 13.98 13.34 -19.49
N SER A 34 13.27 14.02 -20.42
CA SER A 34 12.42 15.17 -20.13
C SER A 34 11.22 14.82 -19.25
N ASP A 35 10.54 13.71 -19.51
CA ASP A 35 9.36 13.31 -18.76
C ASP A 35 9.71 12.95 -17.32
N GLN A 36 10.83 12.29 -17.10
CA GLN A 36 11.33 11.98 -15.77
C GLN A 36 11.67 13.26 -14.98
N PHE A 37 12.22 14.28 -15.64
CA PHE A 37 12.48 15.57 -15.01
C PHE A 37 11.19 16.25 -14.56
N PHE A 38 10.17 16.29 -15.42
CA PHE A 38 8.87 16.88 -15.08
C PHE A 38 8.16 16.13 -13.95
N GLN A 39 8.20 14.81 -13.96
CA GLN A 39 7.64 13.98 -12.87
C GLN A 39 8.36 14.25 -11.54
N THR A 40 9.68 14.25 -11.54
CA THR A 40 10.46 14.52 -10.31
C THR A 40 10.18 15.94 -9.80
N SER A 41 10.03 16.91 -10.69
CA SER A 41 9.68 18.29 -10.34
C SER A 41 8.28 18.36 -9.71
N ALA A 42 7.29 17.69 -10.30
CA ALA A 42 5.93 17.61 -9.76
C ALA A 42 5.89 16.99 -8.36
N VAL A 43 6.66 15.91 -8.14
CA VAL A 43 6.81 15.26 -6.83
C VAL A 43 7.41 16.23 -5.80
N ASN A 44 8.50 16.90 -6.14
CA ASN A 44 9.16 17.86 -5.25
C ASN A 44 8.24 19.02 -4.89
N PHE A 45 7.46 19.51 -5.85
CA PHE A 45 6.52 20.61 -5.63
C PHE A 45 5.36 20.21 -4.71
N LEU A 46 4.76 19.05 -4.96
CA LEU A 46 3.71 18.51 -4.08
C LEU A 46 4.26 18.24 -2.68
N ALA A 47 5.45 17.67 -2.56
CA ALA A 47 6.11 17.44 -1.28
C ALA A 47 6.39 18.75 -0.53
N ALA A 48 6.77 19.82 -1.24
CA ALA A 48 6.95 21.15 -0.67
C ALA A 48 5.63 21.69 -0.08
N CYS A 49 4.52 21.56 -0.81
CA CYS A 49 3.21 21.98 -0.33
C CYS A 49 2.77 21.19 0.90
N ILE A 50 2.91 19.85 0.86
CA ILE A 50 2.56 18.99 1.99
C ILE A 50 3.40 19.37 3.22
N TYR A 51 4.73 19.48 3.04
CA TYR A 51 5.65 19.84 4.11
C TYR A 51 5.28 21.17 4.74
N PHE A 52 5.07 22.20 3.91
CA PHE A 52 4.69 23.53 4.36
C PHE A 52 3.43 23.49 5.22
N PHE A 53 2.34 22.88 4.73
CA PHE A 53 1.08 22.88 5.47
C PHE A 53 1.07 21.99 6.70
N VAL A 54 1.84 20.91 6.73
CA VAL A 54 1.97 20.07 7.93
C VAL A 54 2.71 20.80 9.05
N ASN A 55 3.70 21.61 8.69
CA ASN A 55 4.51 22.36 9.66
C ASN A 55 4.01 23.81 9.86
N TYR A 56 2.93 24.18 9.19
CA TYR A 56 2.43 25.55 9.25
C TYR A 56 1.82 25.86 10.62
N GLU A 57 2.53 26.66 11.39
CA GLU A 57 2.08 27.29 12.63
C GLU A 57 1.68 28.72 12.34
N LYS A 58 0.39 28.99 12.27
CA LYS A 58 -0.08 30.38 12.31
C LYS A 58 -0.48 30.74 13.73
N GLU A 59 -0.34 32.04 14.10
CA GLU A 59 -0.92 32.53 15.33
C GLU A 59 -2.35 32.02 15.48
N PRO A 60 -2.66 31.36 16.60
CA PRO A 60 -3.93 30.70 16.78
C PRO A 60 -5.10 31.68 16.80
N TYR A 61 -6.06 31.46 15.94
CA TYR A 61 -7.35 32.14 15.99
C TYR A 61 -8.45 31.11 16.27
N ASP A 62 -9.34 31.44 17.19
CA ASP A 62 -10.55 30.66 17.38
C ASP A 62 -11.48 30.73 16.13
N ILE A 63 -12.49 29.85 16.04
CA ILE A 63 -13.53 29.83 15.01
C ILE A 63 -14.16 31.21 14.79
N ASN A 64 -14.22 32.03 15.84
CA ASN A 64 -14.74 33.40 15.84
C ASN A 64 -13.66 34.47 15.52
N ARG A 65 -12.51 34.06 14.98
CA ARG A 65 -11.36 34.94 14.69
C ARG A 65 -10.75 35.66 15.93
N LYS A 66 -10.97 35.17 17.13
CA LYS A 66 -10.34 35.67 18.34
C LYS A 66 -8.97 35.04 18.50
N LYS A 67 -7.99 35.87 18.84
CA LYS A 67 -6.60 35.45 19.04
C LYS A 67 -6.49 34.53 20.25
N LEU A 68 -5.91 33.35 20.06
CA LEU A 68 -5.60 32.42 21.15
C LEU A 68 -4.15 32.63 21.62
N ARG A 69 -3.86 32.24 22.85
CA ARG A 69 -2.52 32.33 23.45
C ARG A 69 -1.98 30.92 23.67
N ALA A 70 -0.84 30.61 23.06
CA ALA A 70 -0.11 29.41 23.40
C ALA A 70 0.65 29.58 24.70
N GLU A 71 0.57 28.57 25.57
CA GLU A 71 1.41 28.55 26.78
C GLU A 71 2.84 28.23 26.37
N MET A 72 3.76 29.11 26.74
CA MET A 72 5.18 28.94 26.48
C MET A 72 5.91 28.63 27.80
N LYS A 73 6.72 27.56 27.79
CA LYS A 73 7.61 27.21 28.90
C LYS A 73 9.07 27.30 28.49
N TRP A 74 9.90 27.81 29.41
CA TRP A 74 11.33 27.85 29.20
C TRP A 74 11.91 26.43 29.19
N ASN A 75 12.56 26.06 28.09
CA ASN A 75 13.29 24.80 27.97
C ASN A 75 14.78 25.05 28.25
N GLN A 76 15.30 24.39 29.28
CA GLN A 76 16.70 24.58 29.73
C GLN A 76 17.71 24.04 28.70
N GLU A 77 17.38 22.97 28.00
CA GLU A 77 18.26 22.36 26.98
C GLU A 77 18.34 23.22 25.72
N LEU A 78 17.21 23.74 25.28
CA LEU A 78 17.13 24.56 24.07
C LEU A 78 17.38 26.04 24.32
N LYS A 79 17.50 26.45 25.61
CA LYS A 79 17.68 27.85 26.04
C LYS A 79 16.70 28.83 25.40
N ARG A 80 15.46 28.42 25.20
CA ARG A 80 14.38 29.20 24.58
C ARG A 80 13.02 28.78 25.13
N ASN A 81 12.05 29.67 25.00
CA ASN A 81 10.66 29.34 25.28
C ASN A 81 10.14 28.38 24.17
N VAL A 82 9.57 27.27 24.59
CA VAL A 82 8.92 26.27 23.71
C VAL A 82 7.44 26.17 24.06
N PRO A 83 6.55 26.01 23.06
CA PRO A 83 5.14 25.80 23.32
C PRO A 83 4.93 24.51 24.11
N THR A 84 4.12 24.54 25.16
CA THR A 84 3.76 23.35 25.95
C THR A 84 2.72 22.46 25.26
N GLY A 85 2.19 22.93 24.15
CA GLY A 85 1.05 22.31 23.46
C GLY A 85 -0.32 22.75 24.03
N LYS A 86 -0.33 23.55 25.10
CA LYS A 86 -1.56 24.10 25.65
C LYS A 86 -1.87 25.46 25.04
N VAL A 87 -3.11 25.64 24.65
CA VAL A 87 -3.60 26.88 24.05
C VAL A 87 -4.83 27.36 24.81
N PHE A 88 -4.89 28.67 25.08
CA PHE A 88 -5.96 29.30 25.84
C PHE A 88 -6.71 30.32 24.98
N ASN A 89 -8.02 30.32 25.12
CA ASN A 89 -8.87 31.34 24.49
C ASN A 89 -8.73 32.73 25.17
N ALA A 90 -9.42 33.72 24.63
CA ALA A 90 -9.37 35.08 25.17
C ALA A 90 -9.93 35.19 26.62
N VAL A 91 -10.69 34.21 27.08
CA VAL A 91 -11.29 34.11 28.41
C VAL A 91 -10.37 33.36 29.38
N GLY A 92 -9.28 32.72 28.86
CA GLY A 92 -8.32 31.97 29.68
C GLY A 92 -8.68 30.49 29.86
N GLU A 93 -9.62 29.95 29.07
CA GLU A 93 -9.96 28.54 29.08
C GLU A 93 -9.01 27.76 28.16
N GLU A 94 -8.57 26.57 28.61
CA GLU A 94 -7.72 25.69 27.82
C GLU A 94 -8.53 25.14 26.63
N VAL A 95 -8.05 25.39 25.42
CA VAL A 95 -8.63 24.90 24.20
C VAL A 95 -7.77 23.74 23.69
N THR A 96 -8.37 22.63 23.33
CA THR A 96 -7.65 21.41 22.91
C THR A 96 -6.73 21.69 21.72
N PRO A 97 -5.41 21.41 21.82
CA PRO A 97 -4.39 21.86 20.84
C PRO A 97 -4.48 21.20 19.46
N ALA A 98 -5.39 20.25 19.25
CA ALA A 98 -5.48 19.44 18.05
C ALA A 98 -5.71 20.22 16.74
N TYR A 99 -5.96 21.52 16.81
CA TYR A 99 -6.36 22.35 15.67
C TYR A 99 -5.25 23.21 15.06
N TRP A 100 -4.02 23.18 15.58
CA TRP A 100 -3.03 24.22 15.26
C TRP A 100 -1.98 23.80 14.27
N LEU A 101 -1.26 22.73 14.58
CA LEU A 101 -0.24 22.21 13.69
C LEU A 101 -0.93 21.46 12.56
N GLY A 102 -0.68 21.93 11.34
CA GLY A 102 -1.21 21.27 10.17
C GLY A 102 -2.71 21.40 9.95
N LYS A 103 -3.35 22.50 10.41
CA LYS A 103 -4.78 22.75 10.17
C LYS A 103 -5.16 22.64 8.70
N TYR A 104 -4.30 23.08 7.81
CA TYR A 104 -4.52 23.08 6.36
C TYR A 104 -3.74 21.98 5.63
N SER A 105 -3.29 20.95 6.37
CA SER A 105 -2.51 19.85 5.81
C SER A 105 -3.35 18.75 5.19
N ASP A 106 -4.66 18.88 5.18
CA ASP A 106 -5.55 17.94 4.53
C ASP A 106 -5.56 18.10 2.99
N MET A 107 -5.99 17.06 2.32
CA MET A 107 -6.05 17.01 0.86
C MET A 107 -6.85 18.17 0.25
N PRO A 108 -8.06 18.49 0.71
CA PRO A 108 -8.85 19.59 0.16
C PRO A 108 -8.14 20.94 0.16
N HIS A 109 -7.47 21.28 1.26
CA HIS A 109 -6.75 22.56 1.36
C HIS A 109 -5.52 22.59 0.47
N ILE A 110 -4.75 21.48 0.41
CA ILE A 110 -3.59 21.40 -0.48
C ILE A 110 -4.00 21.52 -1.94
N LEU A 111 -5.10 20.85 -2.36
CA LEU A 111 -5.60 20.94 -3.73
C LEU A 111 -6.11 22.34 -4.06
N SER A 112 -6.80 23.00 -3.13
CA SER A 112 -7.22 24.41 -3.31
C SER A 112 -6.02 25.32 -3.48
N PHE A 113 -4.98 25.14 -2.66
CA PHE A 113 -3.75 25.92 -2.76
C PHE A 113 -3.03 25.72 -4.10
N LEU A 114 -2.98 24.48 -4.60
CA LEU A 114 -2.38 24.17 -5.91
C LEU A 114 -3.09 24.85 -7.08
N ASN A 115 -4.33 25.28 -6.93
CA ASN A 115 -5.10 26.00 -7.95
C ASN A 115 -4.84 27.51 -7.97
N GLU A 116 -4.13 28.05 -6.96
CA GLU A 116 -3.75 29.46 -6.93
C GLU A 116 -2.71 29.82 -8.01
N GLY A 117 -2.52 31.10 -8.25
CA GLY A 117 -1.48 31.58 -9.18
C GLY A 117 -0.07 31.24 -8.69
N TYR A 118 0.85 30.92 -9.59
CA TYR A 118 2.23 30.55 -9.26
C TYR A 118 2.93 31.54 -8.35
N GLN A 119 2.77 32.84 -8.59
CA GLN A 119 3.38 33.88 -7.76
C GLN A 119 2.92 33.74 -6.30
N THR A 120 1.62 33.62 -6.09
CA THR A 120 1.03 33.45 -4.74
C THR A 120 1.55 32.18 -4.05
N ILE A 121 1.60 31.06 -4.79
CA ILE A 121 2.09 29.80 -4.25
C ILE A 121 3.55 29.92 -3.80
N PHE A 122 4.43 30.45 -4.67
CA PHE A 122 5.85 30.57 -4.34
C PHE A 122 6.10 31.61 -3.25
N ASP A 123 5.38 32.72 -3.23
CA ASP A 123 5.48 33.72 -2.17
C ASP A 123 5.15 33.13 -0.80
N VAL A 124 4.14 32.27 -0.74
CA VAL A 124 3.77 31.55 0.50
C VAL A 124 4.82 30.50 0.86
N LEU A 125 5.20 29.63 -0.06
CA LEU A 125 6.13 28.52 0.23
C LEU A 125 7.54 29.03 0.60
N GLN A 126 7.98 30.16 0.06
CA GLN A 126 9.28 30.75 0.39
C GLN A 126 9.35 31.40 1.75
N THR A 127 8.23 31.57 2.44
CA THR A 127 8.23 32.03 3.84
C THR A 127 8.86 31.03 4.80
N ASP A 128 8.92 29.73 4.40
CA ASP A 128 9.57 28.68 5.16
C ASP A 128 10.90 28.28 4.51
N ASN A 129 12.00 28.53 5.22
CA ASN A 129 13.35 28.21 4.76
C ASN A 129 13.60 26.70 4.58
N GLU A 130 12.89 25.84 5.31
CA GLU A 130 13.05 24.39 5.21
C GLU A 130 12.47 23.81 3.93
N VAL A 131 11.54 24.51 3.29
CA VAL A 131 10.96 24.17 1.99
C VAL A 131 11.92 24.52 0.81
N ALA A 132 12.86 25.44 1.03
CA ALA A 132 13.73 25.97 -0.01
C ALA A 132 14.48 24.90 -0.84
N PRO A 133 14.97 23.77 -0.30
CA PRO A 133 15.61 22.73 -1.10
C PRO A 133 14.67 22.05 -2.09
N LEU A 134 13.39 21.87 -1.74
CA LEU A 134 12.38 21.29 -2.62
C LEU A 134 11.98 22.23 -3.76
N LEU A 135 12.11 23.54 -3.53
CA LEU A 135 11.81 24.57 -4.51
C LEU A 135 13.01 24.93 -5.42
N ALA A 136 14.18 24.39 -5.15
CA ALA A 136 15.40 24.71 -5.91
C ALA A 136 15.24 24.53 -7.44
N PRO A 137 14.59 23.47 -7.96
CA PRO A 137 14.40 23.30 -9.41
C PRO A 137 13.60 24.44 -10.08
N PHE A 138 12.76 25.13 -9.31
CA PHE A 138 11.83 26.14 -9.82
C PHE A 138 12.37 27.58 -9.73
N LYS A 139 13.44 27.80 -8.94
CA LYS A 139 13.95 29.15 -8.66
C LYS A 139 14.34 29.92 -9.90
N THR A 140 15.01 29.29 -10.87
CA THR A 140 15.45 29.95 -12.11
C THR A 140 14.26 30.30 -13.00
N ALA A 141 13.32 29.36 -13.15
CA ALA A 141 12.12 29.61 -13.96
C ALA A 141 11.27 30.74 -13.36
N LEU A 142 11.14 30.76 -12.02
CA LEU A 142 10.42 31.82 -11.32
C LEU A 142 11.08 33.17 -11.43
N ALA A 143 12.41 33.25 -11.23
CA ALA A 143 13.18 34.50 -11.35
C ALA A 143 13.10 35.08 -12.76
N ASN A 144 13.13 34.24 -13.78
CA ASN A 144 13.05 34.63 -15.17
C ASN A 144 11.60 34.83 -15.67
N ARG A 145 10.60 34.65 -14.83
CA ARG A 145 9.17 34.64 -15.17
C ARG A 145 8.84 33.71 -16.35
N ALA A 146 9.51 32.57 -16.42
CA ALA A 146 9.34 31.57 -17.46
C ALA A 146 8.08 30.75 -17.18
N LEU A 147 6.90 31.30 -17.41
CA LEU A 147 5.62 30.70 -17.09
C LEU A 147 5.39 29.37 -17.81
N GLU A 148 5.80 29.25 -19.07
CA GLU A 148 5.69 28.02 -19.86
C GLU A 148 6.52 26.89 -19.25
N GLN A 149 7.70 27.20 -18.73
CA GLN A 149 8.53 26.20 -18.05
C GLN A 149 7.94 25.79 -16.71
N LEU A 150 7.39 26.73 -15.93
CA LEU A 150 6.66 26.44 -14.69
C LEU A 150 5.42 25.59 -14.97
N GLU A 151 4.68 25.90 -16.03
CA GLU A 151 3.53 25.11 -16.45
C GLU A 151 3.92 23.68 -16.83
N GLY A 152 5.01 23.48 -17.53
CA GLY A 152 5.53 22.15 -17.84
C GLY A 152 5.88 21.33 -16.58
N MET A 153 6.45 21.99 -15.56
CA MET A 153 6.85 21.34 -14.30
C MET A 153 5.68 21.06 -13.35
N ILE A 154 4.68 21.94 -13.30
CA ILE A 154 3.61 21.91 -12.31
C ILE A 154 2.25 21.58 -12.94
N GLY A 155 2.05 21.92 -14.21
CA GLY A 155 0.79 21.72 -14.91
C GLY A 155 0.36 20.25 -14.95
N THR A 156 1.33 19.34 -15.13
CA THR A 156 1.07 17.89 -15.04
C THR A 156 0.51 17.52 -13.67
N LEU A 157 1.07 18.06 -12.58
CA LEU A 157 0.54 17.85 -11.23
C LEU A 157 -0.90 18.34 -11.10
N ARG A 158 -1.20 19.55 -11.60
CA ARG A 158 -2.57 20.11 -11.56
C ARG A 158 -3.57 19.24 -12.32
N VAL A 159 -3.20 18.74 -13.50
CA VAL A 159 -4.07 17.83 -14.28
C VAL A 159 -4.39 16.55 -13.49
N TYR A 160 -3.39 15.95 -12.86
CA TYR A 160 -3.61 14.73 -12.08
C TYR A 160 -4.42 15.00 -10.81
N THR A 161 -4.05 16.04 -10.07
CA THR A 161 -4.71 16.35 -8.80
C THR A 161 -6.12 16.91 -8.96
N SER A 162 -6.45 17.54 -10.10
CA SER A 162 -7.82 18.00 -10.37
C SER A 162 -8.86 16.88 -10.35
N ARG A 163 -8.44 15.65 -10.67
CA ARG A 163 -9.31 14.46 -10.60
C ARG A 163 -9.72 14.12 -9.17
N LEU A 164 -8.92 14.51 -8.18
CA LEU A 164 -9.18 14.28 -6.77
C LEU A 164 -10.12 15.33 -6.15
N ALA A 165 -10.46 16.38 -6.88
CA ALA A 165 -11.33 17.46 -6.42
C ALA A 165 -12.81 17.07 -6.49
N THR A 166 -13.20 16.00 -5.82
CA THR A 166 -14.58 15.52 -5.70
C THR A 166 -15.09 15.73 -4.28
N LYS A 167 -16.41 15.81 -4.12
CA LYS A 167 -17.04 15.97 -2.80
C LYS A 167 -16.72 14.79 -1.88
N GLU A 168 -16.71 13.58 -2.43
CA GLU A 168 -16.41 12.34 -1.74
C GLU A 168 -14.97 12.31 -1.23
N SER A 169 -14.01 12.70 -2.09
CA SER A 169 -12.61 12.82 -1.70
C SER A 169 -12.42 13.87 -0.60
N TYR A 170 -13.12 15.00 -0.71
CA TYR A 170 -13.06 16.04 0.29
C TYR A 170 -13.63 15.58 1.63
N TRP A 171 -14.76 14.87 1.59
CA TRP A 171 -15.40 14.37 2.81
C TRP A 171 -14.50 13.35 3.55
N VAL A 172 -13.85 12.42 2.81
CA VAL A 172 -12.99 11.39 3.41
C VAL A 172 -11.66 11.96 3.93
N PHE A 173 -11.08 12.93 3.24
CA PHE A 173 -9.74 13.45 3.53
C PHE A 173 -9.72 14.80 4.23
N HIS A 174 -10.88 15.35 4.55
CA HIS A 174 -10.96 16.58 5.35
C HIS A 174 -10.69 16.30 6.83
N LYS A 175 -9.91 17.16 7.46
CA LYS A 175 -9.56 17.04 8.89
C LYS A 175 -10.64 17.67 9.74
N ASP A 176 -11.56 16.89 10.26
CA ASP A 176 -12.72 17.36 11.02
C ASP A 176 -12.75 16.87 12.50
N GLY A 177 -11.62 16.41 13.02
CA GLY A 177 -11.43 16.14 14.44
C GLY A 177 -11.45 14.68 14.86
N ASP A 178 -12.23 13.81 14.24
CA ASP A 178 -12.26 12.37 14.54
C ASP A 178 -11.45 11.57 13.50
N ASP A 179 -10.13 11.73 13.56
CA ASP A 179 -9.22 11.05 12.63
C ASP A 179 -9.10 9.56 12.98
N PHE A 180 -9.31 8.69 11.99
CA PHE A 180 -9.01 7.27 12.13
C PHE A 180 -7.49 7.03 12.17
N ASP A 181 -6.96 6.46 13.24
CA ASP A 181 -5.55 6.08 13.30
C ASP A 181 -5.30 4.79 12.51
N LEU A 182 -4.56 4.92 11.41
CA LEU A 182 -4.15 3.79 10.56
C LEU A 182 -3.22 2.78 11.26
N LYS A 183 -2.90 2.96 12.54
CA LYS A 183 -2.18 1.95 13.32
C LYS A 183 -3.14 0.89 13.86
N VAL A 184 -3.77 0.15 12.96
CA VAL A 184 -4.75 -0.92 13.28
C VAL A 184 -4.18 -2.02 14.19
N SER A 185 -2.84 -2.13 14.26
CA SER A 185 -2.11 -3.08 15.12
C SER A 185 -1.88 -2.59 16.54
N ASP A 186 -2.43 -1.45 16.95
CA ASP A 186 -2.23 -0.92 18.31
C ASP A 186 -2.98 -1.80 19.33
N PRO A 187 -2.28 -2.38 20.33
CA PRO A 187 -2.93 -3.16 21.38
C PRO A 187 -3.98 -2.40 22.20
N LYS A 188 -3.87 -1.07 22.26
CA LYS A 188 -4.82 -0.22 22.99
C LYS A 188 -6.08 0.08 22.21
N ASN A 189 -5.99 0.09 20.88
CA ASN A 189 -7.11 0.39 19.98
C ASN A 189 -7.04 -0.48 18.72
N PRO A 190 -7.21 -1.81 18.84
CA PRO A 190 -7.22 -2.71 17.69
C PRO A 190 -8.41 -2.40 16.79
N SER A 191 -8.17 -2.31 15.48
CA SER A 191 -9.20 -1.86 14.54
C SER A 191 -9.23 -2.71 13.28
N TYR A 192 -10.39 -2.75 12.64
CA TYR A 192 -10.55 -3.26 11.27
C TYR A 192 -10.67 -2.08 10.32
N LEU A 193 -9.96 -2.17 9.20
CA LEU A 193 -10.06 -1.21 8.12
C LEU A 193 -10.48 -1.93 6.84
N LEU A 194 -11.63 -1.56 6.30
CA LEU A 194 -12.13 -2.03 5.02
C LEU A 194 -11.97 -0.91 4.01
N ILE A 195 -11.29 -1.20 2.91
CA ILE A 195 -11.08 -0.26 1.81
C ILE A 195 -11.74 -0.86 0.58
N ALA A 196 -12.76 -0.17 0.07
CA ALA A 196 -13.42 -0.56 -1.15
C ALA A 196 -12.89 0.24 -2.35
N ASN A 197 -12.96 -0.35 -3.54
CA ASN A 197 -12.73 0.32 -4.81
C ASN A 197 -14.02 0.34 -5.62
N ASP A 198 -14.21 1.40 -6.40
CA ASP A 198 -15.34 1.52 -7.32
C ASP A 198 -14.80 1.38 -8.75
N PRO A 199 -15.26 0.38 -9.52
CA PRO A 199 -14.80 0.18 -10.89
C PRO A 199 -15.03 1.37 -11.82
N GLU A 200 -16.07 2.17 -11.60
CA GLU A 200 -16.37 3.36 -12.41
C GLU A 200 -15.41 4.52 -12.10
N MET A 201 -14.91 4.58 -10.85
CA MET A 201 -14.02 5.64 -10.36
C MET A 201 -12.61 5.12 -10.00
N GLU A 202 -12.23 3.97 -10.49
CA GLU A 202 -10.97 3.28 -10.14
C GLU A 202 -9.74 4.18 -10.22
N ASN A 203 -9.65 5.00 -11.27
CA ASN A 203 -8.51 5.91 -11.46
C ASN A 203 -8.37 7.01 -10.39
N ILE A 204 -9.44 7.31 -9.68
CA ILE A 204 -9.47 8.33 -8.62
C ILE A 204 -9.37 7.65 -7.26
N ILE A 205 -10.30 6.76 -6.98
CA ILE A 205 -10.41 6.06 -5.69
C ILE A 205 -9.19 5.15 -5.48
N GLY A 206 -8.74 4.45 -6.52
CA GLY A 206 -7.53 3.62 -6.46
C GLY A 206 -6.28 4.39 -6.05
N ALA A 207 -6.11 5.63 -6.53
CA ALA A 207 -4.99 6.47 -6.12
C ALA A 207 -5.08 6.90 -4.64
N LEU A 208 -6.27 7.23 -4.16
CA LEU A 208 -6.51 7.57 -2.76
C LEU A 208 -6.32 6.35 -1.86
N ASN A 209 -6.82 5.19 -2.26
CA ASN A 209 -6.63 3.92 -1.58
C ASN A 209 -5.15 3.54 -1.49
N ALA A 210 -4.38 3.75 -2.56
CA ALA A 210 -2.94 3.52 -2.55
C ALA A 210 -2.20 4.42 -1.54
N LEU A 211 -2.64 5.66 -1.38
CA LEU A 211 -2.08 6.57 -0.37
C LEU A 211 -2.37 6.08 1.06
N ILE A 212 -3.62 5.67 1.33
CA ILE A 212 -4.04 5.10 2.62
C ILE A 212 -3.23 3.84 2.91
N LEU A 213 -3.13 2.91 1.96
CA LEU A 213 -2.39 1.66 2.10
C LEU A 213 -0.91 1.88 2.37
N ASN A 214 -0.27 2.80 1.67
CA ASN A 214 1.14 3.14 1.90
C ASN A 214 1.37 3.68 3.33
N ARG A 215 0.45 4.51 3.81
CA ARG A 215 0.51 5.01 5.18
C ARG A 215 0.23 3.91 6.20
N LEU A 216 -0.77 3.07 5.97
CA LEU A 216 -1.09 1.90 6.78
C LEU A 216 0.12 0.99 6.95
N VAL A 217 0.77 0.62 5.84
CA VAL A 217 1.98 -0.21 5.83
C VAL A 217 3.08 0.38 6.70
N THR A 218 3.32 1.67 6.58
CA THR A 218 4.31 2.35 7.41
C THR A 218 3.95 2.29 8.90
N ARG A 219 2.67 2.40 9.23
CA ARG A 219 2.18 2.38 10.62
C ARG A 219 2.24 0.98 11.23
N VAL A 220 1.86 -0.07 10.50
CA VAL A 220 1.86 -1.45 11.00
C VAL A 220 3.24 -2.10 10.97
N ASN A 221 4.11 -1.67 10.05
CA ASN A 221 5.48 -2.23 9.91
C ASN A 221 6.52 -1.53 10.80
N THR A 222 6.08 -0.90 11.87
CA THR A 222 6.93 -0.24 12.87
C THR A 222 6.59 -0.71 14.27
N GLY A 223 7.59 -0.69 15.18
CA GLY A 223 7.37 -0.97 16.60
C GLY A 223 7.54 -2.43 16.99
N GLN A 224 8.56 -3.10 16.44
CA GLN A 224 8.90 -4.51 16.65
C GLN A 224 8.48 -5.11 18.00
N GLY A 225 7.66 -6.17 17.95
CA GLY A 225 7.21 -6.92 19.13
C GLY A 225 6.08 -6.28 19.95
N LYS A 226 5.78 -5.01 19.78
CA LYS A 226 4.74 -4.28 20.52
C LYS A 226 3.37 -4.29 19.83
N ASN A 227 3.32 -4.67 18.57
CA ASN A 227 2.09 -4.68 17.78
C ASN A 227 1.31 -5.98 17.94
N LEU A 228 0.00 -5.91 17.82
CA LEU A 228 -0.84 -7.09 17.61
C LEU A 228 -0.54 -7.70 16.22
N PRO A 229 -0.72 -9.02 16.06
CA PRO A 229 -0.71 -9.63 14.74
C PRO A 229 -1.73 -8.96 13.83
N THR A 230 -1.30 -8.60 12.62
CA THR A 230 -2.14 -7.88 11.65
C THR A 230 -2.14 -8.64 10.33
N SER A 231 -3.29 -8.76 9.70
CA SER A 231 -3.43 -9.33 8.35
C SER A 231 -3.82 -8.23 7.37
N ILE A 232 -3.08 -8.14 6.26
CA ILE A 232 -3.41 -7.31 5.12
C ILE A 232 -3.85 -8.25 4.01
N ILE A 233 -5.11 -8.13 3.60
CA ILE A 233 -5.71 -8.96 2.54
C ILE A 233 -6.10 -8.03 1.41
N VAL A 234 -5.51 -8.26 0.24
CA VAL A 234 -5.81 -7.54 -1.00
C VAL A 234 -6.41 -8.55 -1.97
N ASP A 235 -7.71 -8.45 -2.21
CA ASP A 235 -8.46 -9.41 -3.03
C ASP A 235 -8.07 -9.34 -4.52
N GLU A 236 -7.97 -8.12 -5.05
CA GLU A 236 -7.59 -7.89 -6.46
C GLU A 236 -6.45 -6.85 -6.53
N LEU A 237 -5.20 -7.33 -6.47
CA LEU A 237 -4.02 -6.47 -6.44
C LEU A 237 -3.86 -5.58 -7.69
N PRO A 238 -4.16 -6.05 -8.92
CA PRO A 238 -4.07 -5.19 -10.10
C PRO A 238 -4.97 -3.96 -10.10
N THR A 239 -6.04 -3.93 -9.32
CA THR A 239 -6.91 -2.74 -9.20
C THR A 239 -6.29 -1.62 -8.37
N LEU A 240 -5.25 -1.95 -7.59
CA LEU A 240 -4.56 -1.02 -6.69
C LEU A 240 -3.08 -0.92 -7.05
N TYR A 241 -2.54 0.29 -7.04
CA TYR A 241 -1.09 0.48 -7.08
C TYR A 241 -0.53 0.50 -5.65
N PHE A 242 -0.09 -0.66 -5.17
CA PHE A 242 0.46 -0.80 -3.83
C PHE A 242 1.98 -0.63 -3.86
N HIS A 243 2.44 0.60 -3.75
CA HIS A 243 3.86 0.95 -3.83
C HIS A 243 4.72 0.16 -2.84
N LYS A 244 5.81 -0.43 -3.32
CA LYS A 244 6.81 -1.18 -2.51
C LYS A 244 6.21 -2.34 -1.68
N ILE A 245 5.19 -3.00 -2.20
CA ILE A 245 4.61 -4.18 -1.55
C ILE A 245 5.63 -5.30 -1.36
N ASP A 246 6.56 -5.45 -2.28
CA ASP A 246 7.69 -6.38 -2.19
C ASP A 246 8.51 -6.18 -0.90
N ARG A 247 8.76 -4.93 -0.51
CA ARG A 247 9.46 -4.61 0.75
C ARG A 247 8.62 -4.96 1.98
N LEU A 248 7.32 -4.71 1.92
CA LEU A 248 6.42 -5.09 3.01
C LEU A 248 6.51 -6.59 3.25
N ILE A 249 6.34 -7.42 2.21
CA ILE A 249 6.37 -8.87 2.33
C ILE A 249 7.70 -9.33 2.95
N GLY A 250 8.83 -8.74 2.53
CA GLY A 250 10.14 -9.08 3.04
C GLY A 250 10.42 -8.67 4.50
N THR A 251 9.74 -7.63 5.01
CA THR A 251 10.03 -7.05 6.35
C THR A 251 8.91 -7.24 7.37
N ALA A 252 7.72 -7.59 6.93
CA ALA A 252 6.52 -7.63 7.75
C ALA A 252 6.56 -8.70 8.86
N ARG A 253 7.32 -9.79 8.68
CA ARG A 253 7.40 -10.91 9.63
C ARG A 253 7.81 -10.46 11.04
N SER A 254 8.80 -9.60 11.17
CA SER A 254 9.28 -9.10 12.47
C SER A 254 8.25 -8.26 13.21
N ASN A 255 7.30 -7.68 12.49
CA ASN A 255 6.19 -6.88 13.02
C ASN A 255 4.87 -7.67 13.12
N LYS A 256 4.91 -8.99 12.90
CA LYS A 256 3.74 -9.89 12.92
C LYS A 256 2.66 -9.50 11.91
N VAL A 257 3.06 -9.02 10.75
CA VAL A 257 2.14 -8.68 9.65
C VAL A 257 2.15 -9.80 8.63
N SER A 258 0.99 -10.39 8.35
CA SER A 258 0.77 -11.29 7.22
C SER A 258 0.20 -10.52 6.03
N VAL A 259 0.59 -10.93 4.83
CA VAL A 259 0.13 -10.29 3.59
C VAL A 259 -0.42 -11.36 2.66
N THR A 260 -1.66 -11.22 2.26
CA THR A 260 -2.34 -12.07 1.27
C THR A 260 -2.68 -11.22 0.06
N LEU A 261 -2.25 -11.66 -1.12
CA LEU A 261 -2.46 -10.95 -2.37
C LEU A 261 -3.23 -11.83 -3.33
N GLY A 262 -4.39 -11.35 -3.78
CA GLY A 262 -5.18 -11.98 -4.83
C GLY A 262 -4.95 -11.28 -6.18
N PHE A 263 -4.94 -12.05 -7.25
CA PHE A 263 -4.98 -11.58 -8.63
C PHE A 263 -5.44 -12.73 -9.54
N GLN A 264 -5.94 -12.42 -10.72
CA GLN A 264 -6.47 -13.44 -11.62
C GLN A 264 -5.38 -14.06 -12.49
N GLU A 265 -4.56 -13.25 -13.15
CA GLU A 265 -3.55 -13.69 -14.10
C GLU A 265 -2.27 -12.84 -14.01
N LEU A 266 -1.10 -13.45 -14.24
CA LEU A 266 0.19 -12.75 -14.21
C LEU A 266 0.31 -11.59 -15.20
N PRO A 267 -0.21 -11.67 -16.45
CA PRO A 267 -0.17 -10.52 -17.36
C PRO A 267 -0.87 -9.28 -16.85
N GLN A 268 -1.93 -9.40 -16.03
CA GLN A 268 -2.57 -8.25 -15.42
C GLN A 268 -1.64 -7.61 -14.38
N LEU A 269 -0.99 -8.44 -13.57
CA LEU A 269 -0.01 -7.96 -12.58
C LEU A 269 1.21 -7.32 -13.26
N GLU A 270 1.67 -7.86 -14.39
CA GLU A 270 2.76 -7.29 -15.19
C GLU A 270 2.38 -5.93 -15.80
N ALA A 271 1.15 -5.78 -16.25
CA ALA A 271 0.66 -4.53 -16.83
C ALA A 271 0.73 -3.35 -15.83
N ASP A 272 0.44 -3.61 -14.56
CA ASP A 272 0.36 -2.57 -13.52
C ASP A 272 1.68 -2.34 -12.76
N TYR A 273 2.43 -3.42 -12.49
CA TYR A 273 3.66 -3.37 -11.70
C TYR A 273 4.93 -3.47 -12.54
N GLY A 274 4.80 -3.66 -13.84
CA GLY A 274 5.91 -3.95 -14.74
C GLY A 274 6.50 -5.34 -14.49
N LYS A 275 7.28 -5.85 -15.45
CA LYS A 275 7.89 -7.19 -15.38
C LYS A 275 8.75 -7.39 -14.10
N THR A 276 9.57 -6.39 -13.78
CA THR A 276 10.44 -6.46 -12.60
C THR A 276 9.65 -6.44 -11.29
N GLY A 277 8.59 -5.63 -11.19
CA GLY A 277 7.71 -5.56 -10.03
C GLY A 277 6.96 -6.87 -9.81
N MET A 278 6.34 -7.40 -10.86
CA MET A 278 5.68 -8.71 -10.84
C MET A 278 6.64 -9.81 -10.36
N GLN A 279 7.85 -9.90 -10.94
CA GLN A 279 8.84 -10.91 -10.54
C GLN A 279 9.23 -10.81 -9.06
N LYS A 280 9.43 -9.60 -8.54
CA LYS A 280 9.71 -9.40 -7.12
C LYS A 280 8.56 -9.89 -6.23
N ILE A 281 7.31 -9.61 -6.59
CA ILE A 281 6.15 -10.05 -5.84
C ILE A 281 6.08 -11.57 -5.80
N ILE A 282 6.07 -12.24 -6.95
CA ILE A 282 5.88 -13.70 -7.04
C ILE A 282 7.05 -14.50 -6.45
N THR A 283 8.27 -13.95 -6.43
CA THR A 283 9.43 -14.63 -5.83
C THR A 283 9.56 -14.44 -4.32
N THR A 284 8.85 -13.45 -3.76
CA THR A 284 8.93 -13.14 -2.33
C THR A 284 7.87 -13.89 -1.52
N VAL A 285 6.76 -14.31 -2.15
CA VAL A 285 5.69 -15.05 -1.48
C VAL A 285 6.10 -16.50 -1.23
N GLY A 286 5.81 -16.99 -0.01
CA GLY A 286 6.12 -18.38 0.37
C GLY A 286 4.96 -19.35 0.12
N ASN A 287 3.73 -18.87 0.13
CA ASN A 287 2.52 -19.66 -0.10
C ASN A 287 1.86 -19.23 -1.40
N VAL A 288 1.50 -20.20 -2.22
CA VAL A 288 0.79 -19.98 -3.48
C VAL A 288 -0.41 -20.89 -3.52
N VAL A 289 -1.60 -20.32 -3.72
CA VAL A 289 -2.85 -21.05 -3.93
C VAL A 289 -3.45 -20.56 -5.23
N ALA A 290 -3.72 -21.45 -6.15
CA ALA A 290 -4.30 -21.13 -7.45
C ALA A 290 -5.50 -22.01 -7.77
N GLY A 291 -6.49 -21.41 -8.40
CA GLY A 291 -7.56 -22.11 -9.12
C GLY A 291 -7.15 -22.38 -10.58
N SER A 292 -8.14 -22.57 -11.46
CA SER A 292 -7.91 -22.66 -12.89
C SER A 292 -7.36 -21.35 -13.43
N ALA A 293 -6.32 -21.41 -14.24
CA ALA A 293 -5.72 -20.29 -14.96
C ALA A 293 -5.82 -20.51 -16.46
N ARG A 294 -5.73 -19.43 -17.25
CA ARG A 294 -5.87 -19.50 -18.71
C ARG A 294 -4.70 -18.89 -19.45
N SER A 295 -4.03 -17.88 -18.89
CA SER A 295 -2.87 -17.29 -19.57
C SER A 295 -1.70 -18.26 -19.57
N LYS A 296 -0.96 -18.26 -20.68
CA LYS A 296 0.21 -19.11 -20.85
C LYS A 296 1.25 -18.83 -19.75
N GLU A 297 1.47 -17.57 -19.45
CA GLU A 297 2.46 -17.10 -18.46
C GLU A 297 2.12 -17.63 -17.06
N THR A 298 0.86 -17.54 -16.63
CA THR A 298 0.41 -18.06 -15.32
C THR A 298 0.53 -19.59 -15.28
N LEU A 299 0.12 -20.27 -16.34
CA LEU A 299 0.19 -21.73 -16.44
C LEU A 299 1.64 -22.23 -16.43
N GLU A 300 2.55 -21.56 -17.16
CA GLU A 300 3.97 -21.91 -17.17
C GLU A 300 4.61 -21.65 -15.80
N TRP A 301 4.31 -20.54 -15.16
CA TRP A 301 4.78 -20.24 -13.81
C TRP A 301 4.33 -21.31 -12.80
N LEU A 302 3.04 -21.65 -12.78
CA LEU A 302 2.53 -22.68 -11.87
C LEU A 302 3.16 -24.04 -12.17
N SER A 303 3.18 -24.45 -13.44
CA SER A 303 3.66 -25.78 -13.84
C SER A 303 5.18 -25.95 -13.68
N ASN A 304 5.98 -24.94 -14.06
CA ASN A 304 7.44 -25.06 -14.08
C ASN A 304 8.09 -24.60 -12.78
N ASP A 305 7.65 -23.44 -12.24
CA ASP A 305 8.34 -22.83 -11.09
C ASP A 305 7.74 -23.31 -9.76
N ILE A 306 6.41 -23.38 -9.65
CA ILE A 306 5.75 -23.84 -8.42
C ILE A 306 5.80 -25.36 -8.31
N PHE A 307 5.37 -26.08 -9.31
CA PHE A 307 5.37 -27.56 -9.27
C PHE A 307 6.69 -28.17 -9.67
N GLY A 308 7.40 -27.61 -10.66
CA GLY A 308 8.66 -28.14 -11.16
C GLY A 308 8.51 -29.45 -11.92
N LYS A 309 9.63 -30.14 -12.12
CA LYS A 309 9.73 -31.36 -12.92
C LYS A 309 10.03 -32.56 -12.06
N VAL A 310 9.55 -33.72 -12.51
CA VAL A 310 9.86 -35.05 -11.95
C VAL A 310 10.45 -35.95 -13.01
N VAL A 311 11.35 -36.81 -12.60
CA VAL A 311 11.92 -37.84 -13.46
C VAL A 311 10.91 -38.99 -13.55
N GLN A 312 10.38 -39.23 -14.72
CA GLN A 312 9.54 -40.41 -15.00
C GLN A 312 10.35 -41.46 -15.75
N MET A 313 10.47 -42.63 -15.14
CA MET A 313 11.05 -43.79 -15.80
C MET A 313 9.98 -44.46 -16.69
N LYS A 314 10.11 -44.32 -18.01
CA LYS A 314 9.28 -45.05 -18.97
C LYS A 314 9.98 -46.34 -19.38
N LYS A 315 9.38 -47.46 -19.04
CA LYS A 315 9.82 -48.78 -19.49
C LYS A 315 9.19 -49.08 -20.86
N GLY A 316 9.96 -49.01 -21.92
CA GLY A 316 9.55 -49.51 -23.21
C GLY A 316 9.97 -50.97 -23.33
N VAL A 317 9.01 -51.88 -23.57
CA VAL A 317 9.28 -53.29 -23.88
C VAL A 317 9.03 -53.47 -25.37
N THR A 318 10.07 -53.78 -26.10
CA THR A 318 9.93 -54.19 -27.52
C THR A 318 10.11 -55.69 -27.57
N ILE A 319 9.06 -56.41 -28.02
CA ILE A 319 9.04 -57.86 -28.18
C ILE A 319 9.13 -58.14 -29.69
N ASP A 320 10.27 -58.67 -30.14
CA ASP A 320 10.42 -59.20 -31.46
C ASP A 320 10.49 -60.75 -31.40
N ARG A 321 10.29 -61.43 -32.52
CA ARG A 321 10.16 -62.90 -32.51
C ARG A 321 11.30 -63.65 -31.82
N ASP A 322 12.49 -63.07 -31.78
CA ASP A 322 13.69 -63.69 -31.22
C ASP A 322 14.40 -62.91 -30.11
N LYS A 323 13.94 -61.68 -29.76
CA LYS A 323 14.58 -60.84 -28.72
C LYS A 323 13.57 -59.97 -28.03
N THR A 324 13.62 -59.97 -26.70
CA THR A 324 12.92 -58.98 -25.86
C THR A 324 13.96 -57.94 -25.42
N SER A 325 13.80 -56.70 -25.84
CA SER A 325 14.62 -55.59 -25.33
C SER A 325 13.79 -54.69 -24.42
N ILE A 326 14.36 -54.34 -23.24
CA ILE A 326 13.78 -53.42 -22.32
C ILE A 326 14.59 -52.13 -22.41
N ASN A 327 13.96 -51.09 -22.90
CA ASN A 327 14.54 -49.74 -22.91
C ASN A 327 14.01 -48.96 -21.69
N LEU A 328 14.92 -48.50 -20.84
CA LEU A 328 14.63 -47.57 -19.74
C LEU A 328 14.95 -46.15 -20.23
N ASN A 329 13.92 -45.39 -20.50
CA ASN A 329 14.09 -43.97 -20.83
C ASN A 329 13.69 -43.12 -19.62
N GLU A 330 14.62 -42.28 -19.17
CA GLU A 330 14.34 -41.27 -18.17
C GLU A 330 13.90 -40.00 -18.88
N ASN A 331 12.65 -39.59 -18.65
CA ASN A 331 12.13 -38.33 -19.16
C ASN A 331 11.81 -37.40 -17.97
N MET A 332 12.17 -36.14 -18.10
CA MET A 332 11.77 -35.11 -17.19
C MET A 332 10.43 -34.52 -17.64
N ASP A 333 9.37 -34.89 -16.95
CA ASP A 333 8.03 -34.34 -17.20
C ASP A 333 7.62 -33.37 -16.04
N ASN A 334 6.76 -32.41 -16.36
CA ASN A 334 6.23 -31.52 -15.32
C ASN A 334 5.41 -32.31 -14.29
N LEU A 335 5.59 -32.03 -13.01
CA LEU A 335 4.85 -32.69 -11.93
C LEU A 335 3.35 -32.51 -12.13
N VAL A 336 2.91 -31.30 -12.45
CA VAL A 336 1.55 -30.96 -12.84
C VAL A 336 1.61 -30.24 -14.19
N PRO A 337 1.15 -30.87 -15.28
CA PRO A 337 1.12 -30.23 -16.61
C PRO A 337 0.19 -29.01 -16.62
N ALA A 338 0.52 -28.01 -17.44
CA ALA A 338 -0.28 -26.81 -17.63
C ALA A 338 -1.73 -27.10 -18.03
N SER A 339 -1.95 -28.11 -18.88
CA SER A 339 -3.30 -28.53 -19.28
C SER A 339 -4.15 -29.02 -18.11
N LYS A 340 -3.53 -29.69 -17.13
CA LYS A 340 -4.25 -30.14 -15.94
C LYS A 340 -4.69 -29.00 -15.05
N ILE A 341 -3.92 -27.90 -15.03
CA ILE A 341 -4.27 -26.68 -14.27
C ILE A 341 -5.39 -25.93 -15.00
N SER A 342 -5.29 -25.77 -16.32
CA SER A 342 -6.33 -25.09 -17.11
C SER A 342 -7.68 -25.79 -17.08
N ASP A 343 -7.68 -27.11 -16.95
CA ASP A 343 -8.89 -27.94 -16.97
C ASP A 343 -9.51 -28.16 -15.57
N MET A 344 -8.98 -27.49 -14.54
CA MET A 344 -9.55 -27.59 -13.21
C MET A 344 -10.98 -27.05 -13.17
N SER A 345 -11.88 -27.87 -12.61
CA SER A 345 -13.27 -27.48 -12.36
C SER A 345 -13.41 -26.76 -11.02
N THR A 346 -14.58 -26.16 -10.81
CA THR A 346 -14.92 -25.48 -9.54
C THR A 346 -14.63 -26.34 -8.31
N GLY A 347 -14.02 -25.75 -7.31
CA GLY A 347 -13.63 -26.40 -6.07
C GLY A 347 -12.27 -27.08 -6.10
N TRP A 348 -11.58 -27.14 -7.24
CA TRP A 348 -10.20 -27.59 -7.29
C TRP A 348 -9.23 -26.44 -7.04
N ILE A 349 -8.22 -26.74 -6.23
CA ILE A 349 -7.11 -25.83 -5.94
C ILE A 349 -5.77 -26.53 -6.10
N CYS A 350 -4.77 -25.76 -6.46
CA CYS A 350 -3.40 -26.25 -6.55
C CYS A 350 -2.41 -25.20 -6.04
N GLY A 351 -1.21 -25.64 -5.71
CA GLY A 351 -0.19 -24.69 -5.28
C GLY A 351 0.91 -25.27 -4.42
N GLN A 352 1.50 -24.38 -3.61
CA GLN A 352 2.58 -24.72 -2.72
C GLN A 352 2.42 -23.93 -1.40
N THR A 353 2.65 -24.60 -0.27
CA THR A 353 2.78 -23.97 1.04
C THR A 353 4.26 -23.86 1.44
N ALA A 354 4.60 -22.86 2.26
CA ALA A 354 5.91 -22.80 2.87
C ALA A 354 6.15 -24.03 3.73
N ARG A 355 7.39 -24.52 3.75
CA ARG A 355 7.76 -25.64 4.63
C ARG A 355 7.83 -25.15 6.08
N ASP A 356 6.99 -25.72 6.93
CA ASP A 356 7.04 -25.49 8.37
C ASP A 356 7.76 -26.64 9.06
N PHE A 357 8.58 -26.28 10.06
CA PHE A 357 9.22 -27.24 10.92
C PHE A 357 8.35 -27.45 12.17
N VAL A 358 7.97 -28.68 12.45
CA VAL A 358 7.25 -29.02 13.67
C VAL A 358 8.24 -28.99 14.84
N LYS A 359 8.02 -28.06 15.76
CA LYS A 359 8.76 -27.99 17.02
C LYS A 359 8.16 -29.00 18.01
N THR A 360 8.81 -30.13 18.18
CA THR A 360 8.43 -31.10 19.22
C THR A 360 9.21 -30.82 20.50
N ARG A 361 8.48 -30.67 21.62
CA ARG A 361 9.09 -30.67 22.95
C ARG A 361 9.46 -32.09 23.30
N VAL A 362 10.75 -32.36 23.42
CA VAL A 362 11.24 -33.67 23.91
C VAL A 362 11.78 -33.47 25.33
N GLY A 363 11.03 -33.99 26.32
CA GLY A 363 11.50 -34.06 27.71
C GLY A 363 11.34 -32.79 28.55
N ARG A 364 11.82 -32.85 29.81
CA ARG A 364 11.79 -31.74 30.79
C ARG A 364 12.75 -30.59 30.52
N ARG A 365 13.62 -30.70 29.53
CA ARG A 365 14.49 -29.63 29.09
C ARG A 365 13.96 -29.09 27.75
N ASP A 366 13.95 -27.78 27.62
CA ASP A 366 13.50 -27.05 26.41
C ASP A 366 14.42 -27.28 25.19
N SER A 367 14.76 -28.53 24.91
CA SER A 367 15.42 -28.88 23.66
C SER A 367 14.36 -28.92 22.55
N ILE A 368 14.43 -27.95 21.65
CA ILE A 368 13.58 -27.90 20.47
C ILE A 368 14.23 -28.79 19.41
N ASN A 369 13.73 -29.99 19.22
CA ASN A 369 14.07 -30.78 18.03
C ASN A 369 13.20 -30.28 16.88
N ILE A 370 13.85 -29.73 15.85
CA ILE A 370 13.21 -29.40 14.59
C ILE A 370 13.20 -30.69 13.78
N GLN A 371 12.05 -31.32 13.68
CA GLN A 371 11.85 -32.52 12.89
C GLN A 371 10.98 -32.16 11.69
N GLU A 372 11.45 -32.48 10.49
CA GLU A 372 10.64 -32.37 9.28
C GLU A 372 9.55 -33.43 9.36
N SER A 373 8.29 -33.01 9.41
CA SER A 373 7.16 -33.93 9.41
C SER A 373 7.08 -34.65 8.06
N GLU A 374 6.77 -35.93 8.06
CA GLU A 374 6.60 -36.68 6.80
C GLU A 374 5.45 -36.15 5.94
N GLU A 375 4.42 -35.56 6.56
CA GLU A 375 3.33 -34.86 5.87
C GLU A 375 3.77 -33.66 5.05
N PHE A 376 4.88 -33.01 5.41
CA PHE A 376 5.39 -31.82 4.73
C PHE A 376 6.58 -32.09 3.79
N LYS A 377 6.89 -33.35 3.52
CA LYS A 377 7.90 -33.71 2.49
C LYS A 377 7.59 -33.11 1.13
N THR A 378 6.30 -32.90 0.83
CA THR A 378 5.84 -32.17 -0.34
C THR A 378 4.99 -30.99 0.10
N SER A 379 5.56 -29.80 0.08
CA SER A 379 4.82 -28.55 0.29
C SER A 379 3.80 -28.24 -0.84
N LYS A 380 3.70 -29.11 -1.82
CA LYS A 380 2.89 -28.95 -3.05
C LYS A 380 1.58 -29.72 -2.93
N PHE A 381 0.49 -29.12 -3.36
CA PHE A 381 -0.83 -29.73 -3.30
C PHE A 381 -1.60 -29.54 -4.63
N PHE A 382 -2.44 -30.51 -4.93
CA PHE A 382 -3.41 -30.47 -6.01
C PHE A 382 -4.63 -31.28 -5.55
N CYS A 383 -5.65 -30.58 -5.06
CA CYS A 383 -6.78 -31.23 -4.37
C CYS A 383 -8.10 -30.55 -4.70
N LYS A 384 -9.18 -31.28 -4.45
CA LYS A 384 -10.51 -30.71 -4.43
C LYS A 384 -10.80 -30.26 -3.01
N THR A 385 -11.31 -29.03 -2.85
CA THR A 385 -11.77 -28.55 -1.54
C THR A 385 -13.09 -29.25 -1.21
N ASP A 386 -13.19 -29.68 0.04
CA ASP A 386 -14.44 -30.19 0.59
C ASP A 386 -15.30 -29.00 1.03
N PHE A 387 -16.04 -28.45 0.05
CA PHE A 387 -16.67 -27.15 0.19
C PHE A 387 -18.14 -27.27 -0.20
N ASP A 388 -19.03 -27.10 0.76
CA ASP A 388 -20.46 -27.01 0.49
C ASP A 388 -20.94 -25.55 0.52
N MET A 389 -21.19 -24.99 -0.69
CA MET A 389 -21.75 -23.66 -0.82
C MET A 389 -23.06 -23.46 -0.05
N LYS A 390 -23.87 -24.52 0.10
CA LYS A 390 -25.13 -24.44 0.84
C LYS A 390 -24.90 -24.24 2.33
N GLU A 391 -23.84 -24.85 2.86
CA GLU A 391 -23.44 -24.73 4.26
C GLU A 391 -22.95 -23.32 4.56
N ILE A 392 -22.15 -22.72 3.66
CA ILE A 392 -21.66 -21.35 3.80
C ILE A 392 -22.80 -20.35 3.72
N VAL A 393 -23.69 -20.46 2.74
CA VAL A 393 -24.85 -19.56 2.61
C VAL A 393 -25.74 -19.67 3.86
N LYS A 394 -25.83 -20.86 4.46
CA LYS A 394 -26.55 -21.05 5.71
C LYS A 394 -25.83 -20.39 6.89
N GLU A 395 -24.51 -20.57 7.00
CA GLU A 395 -23.70 -19.89 8.01
C GLU A 395 -23.76 -18.37 7.86
N GLU A 396 -23.63 -17.82 6.65
CA GLU A 396 -23.79 -16.40 6.39
C GLU A 396 -25.16 -15.87 6.82
N SER A 397 -26.21 -16.65 6.70
CA SER A 397 -27.56 -16.28 7.16
C SER A 397 -27.72 -16.29 8.69
N GLU A 398 -26.86 -17.02 9.39
CA GLU A 398 -26.82 -17.10 10.86
C GLU A 398 -25.91 -16.04 11.49
N TYR A 399 -25.01 -15.42 10.71
CA TYR A 399 -24.23 -14.30 11.19
C TYR A 399 -25.11 -13.07 11.43
N LEU A 400 -24.79 -12.34 12.50
CA LEU A 400 -25.47 -11.12 12.92
C LEU A 400 -25.83 -10.25 11.71
N PRO A 401 -27.05 -9.70 11.67
CA PRO A 401 -27.46 -8.83 10.58
C PRO A 401 -26.40 -7.74 10.42
N LEU A 402 -26.01 -7.50 9.16
CA LEU A 402 -25.11 -6.40 8.80
C LEU A 402 -25.53 -5.15 9.59
N PRO A 403 -24.61 -4.44 10.21
CA PRO A 403 -24.92 -3.21 10.91
C PRO A 403 -25.75 -2.36 9.96
N LYS A 404 -26.92 -1.89 10.44
CA LYS A 404 -27.80 -1.05 9.64
C LYS A 404 -26.98 0.13 9.19
N PHE A 405 -26.69 0.21 7.90
CA PHE A 405 -26.14 1.44 7.33
C PHE A 405 -27.14 2.54 7.63
N TYR A 406 -26.70 3.57 8.35
CA TYR A 406 -27.51 4.76 8.52
C TYR A 406 -27.70 5.40 7.15
N THR A 407 -28.88 5.21 6.56
CA THR A 407 -29.32 6.04 5.48
C THR A 407 -29.62 7.41 6.07
N PHE A 408 -28.74 8.36 5.87
CA PHE A 408 -29.01 9.74 6.21
C PHE A 408 -30.24 10.18 5.46
N SER A 409 -31.34 10.38 6.18
CA SER A 409 -32.51 11.01 5.58
C SER A 409 -32.14 12.46 5.25
N SER A 410 -32.67 12.99 4.15
CA SER A 410 -32.44 14.37 3.72
C SER A 410 -32.79 15.44 4.77
N LYS A 411 -33.41 15.03 5.89
CA LYS A 411 -33.70 15.87 7.06
C LYS A 411 -32.58 15.92 8.09
N GLU A 412 -31.69 14.92 8.11
CA GLU A 412 -30.55 14.85 9.06
C GLU A 412 -29.27 15.42 8.45
N ALA A 413 -29.24 15.62 7.14
CA ALA A 413 -28.14 16.25 6.42
C ALA A 413 -28.24 17.79 6.33
N ARG A 414 -29.22 18.41 7.01
CA ARG A 414 -29.37 19.85 7.19
C ARG A 414 -29.08 20.22 8.64
#